data_fe7cfbe9d51b1b0c1ec399ae67e33a40
#
_entry.id   fe7cfbe9d51b1b0c1ec399ae67e33a40
#
_cell.length_a   1.000
_cell.length_b   1.000
_cell.length_c   1.000
_cell.angle_alpha   90.00
_cell.angle_beta   90.00
_cell.angle_gamma   90.00
#
_symmetry.space_group_name_H-M   'P 1'
#
loop_
_entity.id
_entity.type
_entity.pdbx_description
1 polymer ?
#
loop_
_entity_poly.entity_id
_entity_poly.type
_entity_poly.pdbx_seq_one_letter_code
_entity_poly.pdbx_strand_id
1 'polypeptide(L)'
;MKSLVWSLREEIRAAILSLLTWLPTGLGVIARRRLLRHFLGCVGANARILSGLRLTNPEKIRIGSNCNFNHNVYIAGGGEVTIGDWVGFGPDAKIWSVSHRFDDPDSPWQKQGWIRNPVIIGDDVWVAANVFVMPGVTIGHGAILSAGSVVNKSIPPFAIVAGNPARVIGWRRPQVSAAEEEVPSGRSSATITQLTEHFRRSGNSLGQAASPQVQA
;
A
#
# COMPACT_ATOMS: atom_id res chain seq x y z
N MET A 1 -24.28 -17.90 17.96
CA MET A 1 -24.33 -18.33 16.54
C MET A 1 -23.69 -17.33 15.59
N LYS A 2 -24.00 -16.00 15.62
CA LYS A 2 -23.39 -15.00 14.71
C LYS A 2 -21.85 -14.91 14.78
N SER A 3 -21.25 -15.07 15.97
CA SER A 3 -19.79 -15.03 16.15
C SER A 3 -19.06 -16.24 15.55
N LEU A 4 -19.65 -17.42 15.63
CA LEU A 4 -19.05 -18.65 15.11
C LEU A 4 -19.05 -18.71 13.57
N VAL A 5 -20.15 -18.27 12.95
CA VAL A 5 -20.26 -18.19 11.48
C VAL A 5 -19.31 -17.12 10.92
N TRP A 6 -19.16 -15.99 11.61
CA TRP A 6 -18.21 -14.96 11.22
C TRP A 6 -16.76 -15.46 11.31
N SER A 7 -16.40 -16.15 12.38
CA SER A 7 -15.10 -16.81 12.56
C SER A 7 -14.81 -17.82 11.44
N LEU A 8 -15.76 -18.68 11.09
CA LEU A 8 -15.58 -19.67 10.03
C LEU A 8 -15.35 -19.05 8.64
N ARG A 9 -16.06 -17.97 8.33
CA ARG A 9 -15.85 -17.25 7.06
C ARG A 9 -14.45 -16.64 6.96
N GLU A 10 -13.95 -16.05 8.04
CA GLU A 10 -12.59 -15.48 8.08
C GLU A 10 -11.52 -16.57 8.01
N GLU A 11 -11.71 -17.71 8.65
CA GLU A 11 -10.83 -18.88 8.55
C GLU A 11 -10.78 -19.42 7.11
N ILE A 12 -11.93 -19.55 6.45
CA ILE A 12 -11.98 -19.99 5.04
C ILE A 12 -11.27 -18.97 4.13
N ARG A 13 -11.47 -17.66 4.35
CA ARG A 13 -10.76 -16.61 3.61
C ARG A 13 -9.25 -16.72 3.80
N ALA A 14 -8.80 -16.89 5.04
CA ALA A 14 -7.39 -17.03 5.37
C ALA A 14 -6.79 -18.29 4.73
N ALA A 15 -7.50 -19.40 4.74
CA ALA A 15 -7.08 -20.65 4.10
C ALA A 15 -6.96 -20.49 2.58
N ILE A 16 -7.95 -19.87 1.92
CA ILE A 16 -7.90 -19.60 0.48
C ILE A 16 -6.73 -18.69 0.14
N LEU A 17 -6.53 -17.59 0.87
CA LEU A 17 -5.41 -16.68 0.66
C LEU A 17 -4.07 -17.39 0.86
N SER A 18 -3.96 -18.26 1.87
CA SER A 18 -2.75 -19.05 2.12
C SER A 18 -2.45 -20.03 0.98
N LEU A 19 -3.45 -20.78 0.51
CA LEU A 19 -3.29 -21.68 -0.63
C LEU A 19 -2.88 -20.95 -1.92
N LEU A 20 -3.51 -19.80 -2.20
CA LEU A 20 -3.18 -18.98 -3.36
C LEU A 20 -1.74 -18.46 -3.30
N THR A 21 -1.24 -18.20 -2.10
CA THR A 21 0.11 -17.69 -1.87
C THR A 21 1.17 -18.67 -2.38
N TRP A 22 0.95 -19.98 -2.26
CA TRP A 22 1.93 -21.02 -2.56
C TRP A 22 1.80 -21.64 -3.95
N LEU A 23 0.76 -21.34 -4.72
CA LEU A 23 0.65 -21.85 -6.09
C LEU A 23 1.84 -21.38 -6.95
N PRO A 24 2.70 -22.31 -7.44
CA PRO A 24 3.85 -21.95 -8.25
C PRO A 24 3.42 -21.53 -9.67
N THR A 25 4.37 -20.95 -10.42
CA THR A 25 4.31 -20.75 -11.88
C THR A 25 3.27 -19.76 -12.41
N GLY A 26 3.14 -19.70 -13.74
CA GLY A 26 2.21 -18.80 -14.45
C GLY A 26 0.73 -19.02 -14.10
N LEU A 27 0.33 -20.27 -13.84
CA LEU A 27 -1.03 -20.58 -13.37
C LEU A 27 -1.32 -19.93 -12.01
N GLY A 28 -0.34 -19.93 -11.10
CA GLY A 28 -0.45 -19.25 -9.82
C GLY A 28 -0.61 -17.73 -9.98
N VAL A 29 0.09 -17.09 -10.93
CA VAL A 29 -0.07 -15.67 -11.23
C VAL A 29 -1.50 -15.35 -11.70
N ILE A 30 -2.03 -16.16 -12.63
CA ILE A 30 -3.40 -15.98 -13.14
C ILE A 30 -4.43 -16.18 -12.03
N ALA A 31 -4.28 -17.23 -11.22
CA ALA A 31 -5.16 -17.54 -10.11
C ALA A 31 -5.15 -16.40 -9.06
N ARG A 32 -3.96 -15.95 -8.63
CA ARG A 32 -3.85 -14.83 -7.69
C ARG A 32 -4.50 -13.56 -8.23
N ARG A 33 -4.22 -13.17 -9.45
CA ARG A 33 -4.83 -11.99 -10.07
C ARG A 33 -6.35 -12.09 -10.10
N ARG A 34 -6.93 -13.25 -10.44
CA ARG A 34 -8.38 -13.44 -10.53
C ARG A 34 -9.06 -13.49 -9.16
N LEU A 35 -8.48 -14.19 -8.21
CA LEU A 35 -9.11 -14.45 -6.92
C LEU A 35 -8.88 -13.32 -5.91
N LEU A 36 -7.69 -12.71 -5.88
CA LEU A 36 -7.41 -11.59 -4.96
C LEU A 36 -8.29 -10.37 -5.18
N ARG A 37 -8.78 -10.12 -6.41
CA ARG A 37 -9.72 -9.02 -6.67
C ARG A 37 -11.03 -9.10 -5.87
N HIS A 38 -11.39 -10.28 -5.38
CA HIS A 38 -12.58 -10.47 -4.53
C HIS A 38 -12.31 -10.16 -3.05
N PHE A 39 -11.06 -10.04 -2.66
CA PHE A 39 -10.63 -9.76 -1.30
C PHE A 39 -10.09 -8.34 -1.14
N LEU A 40 -9.46 -7.80 -2.17
CA LEU A 40 -8.91 -6.46 -2.20
C LEU A 40 -10.01 -5.41 -2.35
N GLY A 41 -9.81 -4.21 -1.78
CA GLY A 41 -10.70 -3.08 -1.97
C GLY A 41 -10.82 -2.66 -3.43
N CYS A 42 -9.71 -2.75 -4.18
CA CYS A 42 -9.66 -2.59 -5.63
C CYS A 42 -8.36 -3.19 -6.16
N VAL A 43 -8.39 -3.72 -7.37
CA VAL A 43 -7.19 -4.09 -8.13
C VAL A 43 -7.38 -3.79 -9.61
N GLY A 44 -6.47 -3.01 -10.17
CA GLY A 44 -6.46 -2.61 -11.58
C GLY A 44 -6.07 -3.75 -12.52
N ALA A 45 -6.00 -3.41 -13.81
CA ALA A 45 -5.64 -4.34 -14.85
C ALA A 45 -4.15 -4.72 -14.78
N ASN A 46 -3.81 -5.90 -15.31
CA ASN A 46 -2.42 -6.36 -15.52
C ASN A 46 -1.53 -6.45 -14.27
N ALA A 47 -2.12 -6.56 -13.06
CA ALA A 47 -1.34 -6.82 -11.87
C ALA A 47 -0.66 -8.20 -11.98
N ARG A 48 0.67 -8.25 -11.85
CA ARG A 48 1.46 -9.48 -11.79
C ARG A 48 1.84 -9.75 -10.34
N ILE A 49 1.35 -10.85 -9.79
CA ILE A 49 1.52 -11.18 -8.38
C ILE A 49 2.23 -12.53 -8.27
N LEU A 50 3.49 -12.50 -7.83
CA LEU A 50 4.28 -13.71 -7.60
C LEU A 50 3.90 -14.38 -6.26
N SER A 51 4.50 -15.54 -5.98
CA SER A 51 4.19 -16.33 -4.77
C SER A 51 4.63 -15.62 -3.48
N GLY A 52 3.99 -15.97 -2.37
CA GLY A 52 4.36 -15.43 -1.06
C GLY A 52 3.72 -14.09 -0.70
N LEU A 53 2.86 -13.51 -1.55
CA LEU A 53 2.15 -12.27 -1.18
C LEU A 53 1.31 -12.50 0.08
N ARG A 54 1.55 -11.68 1.12
CA ARG A 54 0.78 -11.68 2.37
C ARG A 54 0.00 -10.38 2.49
N LEU A 55 -1.28 -10.51 2.86
CA LEU A 55 -2.18 -9.37 3.01
C LEU A 55 -2.92 -9.48 4.35
N THR A 56 -2.93 -8.39 5.11
CA THR A 56 -3.85 -8.23 6.25
C THR A 56 -4.79 -7.06 5.98
N ASN A 57 -6.07 -7.22 6.30
CA ASN A 57 -7.15 -6.28 5.95
C ASN A 57 -7.15 -5.96 4.44
N PRO A 58 -7.21 -6.97 3.56
CA PRO A 58 -7.08 -6.76 2.12
C PRO A 58 -8.19 -5.86 1.55
N GLU A 59 -9.37 -5.82 2.16
CA GLU A 59 -10.48 -4.95 1.79
C GLU A 59 -10.14 -3.44 1.87
N LYS A 60 -9.09 -3.09 2.62
CA LYS A 60 -8.56 -1.72 2.77
C LYS A 60 -7.35 -1.43 1.88
N ILE A 61 -7.00 -2.37 1.01
CA ILE A 61 -5.88 -2.22 0.09
C ILE A 61 -6.41 -1.96 -1.31
N ARG A 62 -5.96 -0.88 -1.94
CA ARG A 62 -6.28 -0.50 -3.32
C ARG A 62 -5.01 -0.55 -4.16
N ILE A 63 -5.06 -1.22 -5.30
CA ILE A 63 -3.93 -1.44 -6.19
C ILE A 63 -4.32 -0.95 -7.58
N GLY A 64 -3.50 -0.11 -8.17
CA GLY A 64 -3.64 0.36 -9.55
C GLY A 64 -3.31 -0.71 -10.59
N SER A 65 -3.21 -0.28 -11.83
CA SER A 65 -2.94 -1.13 -12.99
C SER A 65 -1.44 -1.32 -13.23
N ASN A 66 -1.08 -2.40 -13.92
CA ASN A 66 0.28 -2.71 -14.34
C ASN A 66 1.29 -2.86 -13.19
N CYS A 67 0.82 -3.13 -11.98
CA CYS A 67 1.66 -3.33 -10.81
C CYS A 67 2.31 -4.71 -10.81
N ASN A 68 3.54 -4.79 -10.31
CA ASN A 68 4.30 -6.04 -10.20
C ASN A 68 4.71 -6.30 -8.75
N PHE A 69 4.22 -7.39 -8.18
CA PHE A 69 4.56 -7.84 -6.83
C PHE A 69 5.47 -9.07 -6.93
N ASN A 70 6.72 -8.91 -6.51
CA ASN A 70 7.67 -10.01 -6.45
C ASN A 70 7.38 -10.93 -5.25
N HIS A 71 8.25 -11.91 -5.02
CA HIS A 71 8.05 -12.92 -3.97
C HIS A 71 8.00 -12.29 -2.57
N ASN A 72 7.15 -12.86 -1.71
CA ASN A 72 7.06 -12.56 -0.28
C ASN A 72 6.72 -11.10 0.08
N VAL A 73 6.15 -10.33 -0.82
CA VAL A 73 5.68 -8.97 -0.47
C VAL A 73 4.62 -9.06 0.62
N TYR A 74 4.71 -8.19 1.63
CA TYR A 74 3.74 -8.13 2.72
C TYR A 74 3.10 -6.74 2.82
N ILE A 75 1.76 -6.68 2.75
CA ILE A 75 0.99 -5.43 2.88
C ILE A 75 0.03 -5.55 4.05
N ALA A 76 0.23 -4.71 5.07
CA ALA A 76 -0.66 -4.58 6.21
C ALA A 76 -1.58 -3.38 6.03
N GLY A 77 -2.83 -3.65 5.59
CA GLY A 77 -3.82 -2.65 5.22
C GLY A 77 -4.63 -2.06 6.37
N GLY A 78 -4.32 -2.33 7.64
CA GLY A 78 -5.15 -1.95 8.78
C GLY A 78 -5.48 -0.44 8.87
N GLY A 79 -4.60 0.44 8.38
CA GLY A 79 -4.76 1.89 8.29
C GLY A 79 -5.00 2.40 6.86
N GLU A 80 -5.34 1.51 5.92
CA GLU A 80 -5.48 1.72 4.49
C GLU A 80 -4.14 1.82 3.73
N VAL A 81 -4.11 1.22 2.54
CA VAL A 81 -2.98 1.31 1.62
C VAL A 81 -3.51 1.58 0.21
N THR A 82 -3.02 2.64 -0.42
CA THR A 82 -3.32 2.97 -1.81
C THR A 82 -2.04 2.92 -2.63
N ILE A 83 -2.07 2.16 -3.71
CA ILE A 83 -0.95 1.95 -4.62
C ILE A 83 -1.39 2.39 -6.01
N GLY A 84 -0.66 3.31 -6.62
CA GLY A 84 -0.91 3.81 -7.96
C GLY A 84 -0.61 2.81 -9.07
N ASP A 85 -0.55 3.29 -10.29
CA ASP A 85 -0.27 2.50 -11.48
C ASP A 85 1.26 2.29 -11.68
N TRP A 86 1.63 1.20 -12.34
CA TRP A 86 3.03 0.90 -12.71
C TRP A 86 3.99 0.76 -11.52
N VAL A 87 3.49 0.41 -10.34
CA VAL A 87 4.32 0.22 -9.15
C VAL A 87 4.95 -1.16 -9.15
N GLY A 88 6.28 -1.20 -8.95
CA GLY A 88 7.05 -2.43 -8.82
C GLY A 88 7.49 -2.68 -7.38
N PHE A 89 7.25 -3.89 -6.87
CA PHE A 89 7.74 -4.35 -5.57
C PHE A 89 8.77 -5.43 -5.74
N GLY A 90 9.96 -5.21 -5.20
CA GLY A 90 11.02 -6.22 -5.06
C GLY A 90 10.66 -7.28 -4.02
N PRO A 91 11.43 -8.39 -3.97
CA PRO A 91 11.20 -9.46 -3.00
C PRO A 91 11.26 -8.93 -1.56
N ASP A 92 10.42 -9.51 -0.70
CA ASP A 92 10.39 -9.24 0.73
C ASP A 92 10.09 -7.77 1.12
N ALA A 93 9.58 -6.95 0.20
CA ALA A 93 9.14 -5.60 0.51
C ALA A 93 7.93 -5.63 1.45
N LYS A 94 7.89 -4.70 2.41
CA LYS A 94 6.87 -4.61 3.45
C LYS A 94 6.25 -3.21 3.48
N ILE A 95 4.92 -3.15 3.39
CA ILE A 95 4.15 -1.91 3.45
C ILE A 95 3.20 -2.00 4.63
N TRP A 96 3.42 -1.18 5.63
CA TRP A 96 2.62 -1.20 6.85
C TRP A 96 1.88 0.12 7.06
N SER A 97 0.58 0.05 7.23
CA SER A 97 -0.28 1.19 7.56
C SER A 97 -0.79 1.14 9.01
N VAL A 98 -0.26 0.21 9.81
CA VAL A 98 -0.68 -0.01 11.19
C VAL A 98 0.54 -0.29 12.07
N SER A 99 0.52 0.22 13.31
CA SER A 99 1.52 -0.05 14.34
C SER A 99 0.86 -0.07 15.71
N HIS A 100 1.56 -0.55 16.71
CA HIS A 100 1.13 -0.41 18.10
C HIS A 100 1.41 1.00 18.63
N ARG A 101 0.54 1.46 19.52
CA ARG A 101 0.79 2.65 20.31
C ARG A 101 1.76 2.29 21.45
N PHE A 102 2.67 3.20 21.79
CA PHE A 102 3.70 3.00 22.83
C PHE A 102 4.11 4.32 23.50
N ASP A 103 3.29 5.33 23.41
CA ASP A 103 3.55 6.70 23.87
C ASP A 103 3.39 6.87 25.39
N ASP A 104 2.71 5.94 26.07
CA ASP A 104 2.57 5.93 27.50
C ASP A 104 3.62 4.98 28.13
N PRO A 105 4.66 5.53 28.80
CA PRO A 105 5.71 4.71 29.41
C PRO A 105 5.25 3.92 30.64
N ASP A 106 4.14 4.30 31.26
CA ASP A 106 3.61 3.66 32.47
C ASP A 106 2.66 2.52 32.19
N SER A 107 2.34 2.28 30.89
CA SER A 107 1.47 1.22 30.43
C SER A 107 2.16 0.27 29.47
N PRO A 108 2.01 -1.06 29.59
CA PRO A 108 2.50 -2.00 28.60
C PRO A 108 1.96 -1.67 27.18
N TRP A 109 2.82 -1.64 26.18
CA TRP A 109 2.44 -1.29 24.81
C TRP A 109 1.28 -2.13 24.25
N GLN A 110 1.14 -3.40 24.69
CA GLN A 110 0.05 -4.28 24.30
C GLN A 110 -1.34 -3.77 24.73
N LYS A 111 -1.42 -2.91 25.74
CA LYS A 111 -2.66 -2.33 26.27
C LYS A 111 -2.97 -0.96 25.67
N GLN A 112 -2.04 -0.34 24.95
CA GLN A 112 -2.20 1.03 24.43
C GLN A 112 -2.95 1.10 23.09
N GLY A 113 -3.26 -0.06 22.46
CA GLY A 113 -4.02 -0.13 21.22
C GLY A 113 -3.15 0.09 19.97
N TRP A 114 -3.75 0.67 18.92
CA TRP A 114 -3.19 0.70 17.58
C TRP A 114 -3.16 2.10 16.99
N ILE A 115 -2.08 2.40 16.28
CA ILE A 115 -1.97 3.54 15.37
C ILE A 115 -2.33 3.04 13.97
N ARG A 116 -3.24 3.73 13.29
CA ARG A 116 -3.66 3.44 11.91
C ARG A 116 -3.49 4.67 11.06
N ASN A 117 -2.44 4.70 10.27
CA ASN A 117 -2.12 5.82 9.39
C ASN A 117 -2.00 5.31 7.95
N PRO A 118 -2.70 5.92 6.99
CA PRO A 118 -2.70 5.45 5.62
C PRO A 118 -1.30 5.55 4.99
N VAL A 119 -1.00 4.58 4.11
CA VAL A 119 0.16 4.64 3.23
C VAL A 119 -0.30 4.86 1.80
N ILE A 120 0.29 5.84 1.13
CA ILE A 120 -0.02 6.19 -0.26
C ILE A 120 1.26 6.05 -1.09
N ILE A 121 1.19 5.26 -2.16
CA ILE A 121 2.27 5.08 -3.11
C ILE A 121 1.78 5.58 -4.47
N GLY A 122 2.43 6.59 -5.00
CA GLY A 122 2.12 7.18 -6.31
C GLY A 122 2.45 6.24 -7.47
N ASP A 123 2.24 6.71 -8.68
CA ASP A 123 2.49 5.95 -9.90
C ASP A 123 4.00 5.83 -10.19
N ASP A 124 4.39 4.80 -10.97
CA ASP A 124 5.77 4.58 -11.44
C ASP A 124 6.81 4.53 -10.30
N VAL A 125 6.42 4.02 -9.13
CA VAL A 125 7.32 3.86 -7.98
C VAL A 125 7.99 2.50 -8.02
N TRP A 126 9.30 2.47 -7.79
CA TRP A 126 10.03 1.23 -7.58
C TRP A 126 10.39 1.07 -6.09
N VAL A 127 9.75 0.12 -5.46
CA VAL A 127 10.06 -0.36 -4.11
C VAL A 127 10.99 -1.57 -4.24
N ALA A 128 12.28 -1.40 -4.00
CA ALA A 128 13.26 -2.47 -4.18
C ALA A 128 13.14 -3.56 -3.08
N ALA A 129 14.01 -4.56 -3.14
CA ALA A 129 13.98 -5.70 -2.21
C ALA A 129 14.18 -5.27 -0.74
N ASN A 130 13.47 -5.95 0.17
CA ASN A 130 13.58 -5.71 1.62
C ASN A 130 13.31 -4.29 2.10
N VAL A 131 12.64 -3.45 1.30
CA VAL A 131 12.21 -2.13 1.73
C VAL A 131 11.09 -2.27 2.76
N PHE A 132 11.14 -1.45 3.80
CA PHE A 132 10.08 -1.33 4.78
C PHE A 132 9.48 0.08 4.75
N VAL A 133 8.19 0.20 4.41
CA VAL A 133 7.45 1.47 4.45
C VAL A 133 6.59 1.50 5.70
N MET A 134 6.78 2.55 6.51
CA MET A 134 6.10 2.73 7.79
C MET A 134 4.72 3.41 7.65
N PRO A 135 3.84 3.29 8.67
CA PRO A 135 2.52 3.94 8.66
C PRO A 135 2.59 5.46 8.47
N GLY A 136 1.66 6.01 7.70
CA GLY A 136 1.53 7.44 7.46
C GLY A 136 2.43 8.01 6.36
N VAL A 137 3.18 7.16 5.66
CA VAL A 137 4.12 7.60 4.63
C VAL A 137 3.40 7.75 3.28
N THR A 138 3.66 8.87 2.61
CA THR A 138 3.30 9.09 1.20
C THR A 138 4.56 9.04 0.34
N ILE A 139 4.55 8.19 -0.68
CA ILE A 139 5.62 8.08 -1.68
C ILE A 139 5.17 8.78 -2.96
N GLY A 140 5.88 9.82 -3.35
CA GLY A 140 5.62 10.57 -4.57
C GLY A 140 5.85 9.72 -5.83
N HIS A 141 5.15 10.06 -6.91
CA HIS A 141 5.27 9.35 -8.19
C HIS A 141 6.72 9.34 -8.70
N GLY A 142 7.07 8.29 -9.41
CA GLY A 142 8.41 8.14 -9.97
C GLY A 142 9.53 7.94 -8.96
N ALA A 143 9.27 7.80 -7.67
CA ALA A 143 10.30 7.60 -6.65
C ALA A 143 10.92 6.19 -6.72
N ILE A 144 12.17 6.09 -6.26
CA ILE A 144 12.90 4.82 -6.11
C ILE A 144 13.29 4.65 -4.65
N LEU A 145 12.84 3.54 -4.05
CA LEU A 145 13.23 3.13 -2.71
C LEU A 145 14.27 2.03 -2.84
N SER A 146 15.53 2.34 -2.54
CA SER A 146 16.64 1.39 -2.68
C SER A 146 16.52 0.21 -1.71
N ALA A 147 17.08 -0.93 -2.08
CA ALA A 147 16.99 -2.16 -1.32
C ALA A 147 17.42 -1.99 0.16
N GLY A 148 16.69 -2.62 1.08
CA GLY A 148 16.95 -2.57 2.51
C GLY A 148 16.60 -1.25 3.20
N SER A 149 15.97 -0.29 2.51
CA SER A 149 15.60 0.99 3.10
C SER A 149 14.43 0.89 4.07
N VAL A 150 14.48 1.65 5.15
CA VAL A 150 13.36 1.86 6.09
C VAL A 150 12.82 3.28 5.91
N VAL A 151 11.65 3.37 5.30
CA VAL A 151 11.01 4.63 4.93
C VAL A 151 10.04 5.05 6.02
N ASN A 152 10.45 6.02 6.84
CA ASN A 152 9.69 6.53 7.98
C ASN A 152 9.21 7.98 7.80
N LYS A 153 9.46 8.58 6.64
CA LYS A 153 9.01 9.92 6.24
C LYS A 153 8.56 9.89 4.79
N SER A 154 7.63 10.76 4.43
CA SER A 154 7.16 10.89 3.05
C SER A 154 8.29 11.25 2.10
N ILE A 155 8.22 10.70 0.89
CA ILE A 155 9.24 10.81 -0.15
C ILE A 155 8.70 11.66 -1.28
N PRO A 156 9.42 12.70 -1.71
CA PRO A 156 8.99 13.55 -2.82
C PRO A 156 9.02 12.80 -4.16
N PRO A 157 8.28 13.29 -5.17
CA PRO A 157 8.30 12.71 -6.51
C PRO A 157 9.70 12.64 -7.09
N PHE A 158 9.99 11.56 -7.83
CA PHE A 158 11.27 11.30 -8.52
C PHE A 158 12.50 11.18 -7.62
N ALA A 159 12.36 11.23 -6.30
CA ALA A 159 13.50 11.03 -5.40
C ALA A 159 13.98 9.59 -5.42
N ILE A 160 15.30 9.42 -5.29
CA ILE A 160 15.97 8.15 -5.03
C ILE A 160 16.39 8.17 -3.58
N VAL A 161 15.92 7.20 -2.79
CA VAL A 161 16.22 7.13 -1.35
C VAL A 161 16.90 5.83 -0.97
N ALA A 162 17.77 5.89 0.05
CA ALA A 162 18.43 4.71 0.61
C ALA A 162 18.64 4.87 2.12
N GLY A 163 18.84 3.73 2.81
CA GLY A 163 19.28 3.65 4.19
C GLY A 163 18.18 3.36 5.22
N ASN A 164 18.59 3.25 6.48
CA ASN A 164 17.74 3.08 7.65
C ASN A 164 18.17 4.08 8.74
N PRO A 165 17.39 5.15 8.97
CA PRO A 165 16.21 5.56 8.19
C PRO A 165 16.57 6.07 6.78
N ALA A 166 15.65 5.92 5.83
CA ALA A 166 15.86 6.32 4.44
C ALA A 166 16.10 7.84 4.31
N ARG A 167 17.03 8.20 3.43
CA ARG A 167 17.36 9.59 3.06
C ARG A 167 17.44 9.71 1.55
N VAL A 168 17.13 10.90 1.03
CA VAL A 168 17.31 11.20 -0.40
C VAL A 168 18.80 11.17 -0.71
N ILE A 169 19.18 10.35 -1.69
CA ILE A 169 20.55 10.19 -2.20
C ILE A 169 20.70 10.65 -3.64
N GLY A 170 19.58 10.93 -4.31
CA GLY A 170 19.57 11.36 -5.69
C GLY A 170 18.15 11.57 -6.23
N TRP A 171 18.07 11.83 -7.52
CA TRP A 171 16.83 12.14 -8.22
C TRP A 171 16.83 11.48 -9.61
N ARG A 172 15.68 10.97 -10.04
CA ARG A 172 15.50 10.43 -11.40
C ARG A 172 15.45 11.53 -12.47
N ARG A 173 15.09 12.75 -12.08
CA ARG A 173 15.11 13.94 -12.92
C ARG A 173 15.94 15.01 -12.23
N PRO A 174 16.68 15.83 -12.97
CA PRO A 174 17.30 17.02 -12.39
C PRO A 174 16.24 17.82 -11.63
N GLN A 175 16.54 18.25 -10.41
CA GLN A 175 15.70 19.22 -9.72
C GLN A 175 15.89 20.54 -10.47
N VAL A 176 14.83 21.00 -11.12
CA VAL A 176 14.78 22.41 -11.55
C VAL A 176 14.73 23.21 -10.26
N SER A 177 15.72 24.07 -10.03
CA SER A 177 15.74 24.91 -8.85
C SER A 177 14.46 25.76 -8.83
N ALA A 178 13.83 25.91 -7.67
CA ALA A 178 12.58 26.65 -7.49
C ALA A 178 12.67 28.15 -7.92
N ALA A 179 13.78 28.57 -8.52
CA ALA A 179 14.00 29.90 -9.06
C ALA A 179 13.54 30.05 -10.53
N GLU A 180 13.13 28.99 -11.23
CA GLU A 180 12.73 29.03 -12.64
C GLU A 180 11.28 28.54 -12.91
N GLU A 181 10.50 28.19 -11.90
CA GLU A 181 9.07 28.02 -12.05
C GLU A 181 8.34 29.38 -11.89
N GLU A 182 8.35 30.19 -12.93
CA GLU A 182 7.23 31.11 -13.17
C GLU A 182 6.00 30.23 -13.40
N VAL A 183 5.17 30.19 -12.37
CA VAL A 183 3.91 29.47 -12.31
C VAL A 183 2.98 29.93 -13.44
N PRO A 184 2.57 29.07 -14.39
CA PRO A 184 1.32 29.33 -15.07
C PRO A 184 0.22 29.09 -14.03
N SER A 185 -0.42 30.18 -13.63
CA SER A 185 -1.56 30.19 -12.72
C SER A 185 -2.60 29.15 -13.15
N GLY A 186 -2.80 28.11 -12.34
CA GLY A 186 -3.95 27.26 -12.46
C GLY A 186 -3.75 25.74 -12.42
N ARG A 187 -3.09 25.18 -11.38
CA ARG A 187 -3.36 23.80 -10.93
C ARG A 187 -3.07 23.68 -9.43
N SER A 188 -4.14 23.78 -8.69
CA SER A 188 -4.24 23.62 -7.23
C SER A 188 -3.99 22.17 -6.78
N SER A 189 -3.42 22.08 -5.59
CA SER A 189 -3.30 20.92 -4.67
C SER A 189 -4.31 19.77 -4.86
N ALA A 190 -4.00 18.83 -5.75
CA ALA A 190 -4.98 17.82 -6.17
C ALA A 190 -4.54 16.35 -5.93
N THR A 191 -3.46 16.08 -5.21
CA THR A 191 -2.86 14.73 -5.23
C THR A 191 -3.70 13.66 -4.52
N ILE A 192 -4.33 13.97 -3.40
CA ILE A 192 -5.16 12.99 -2.66
C ILE A 192 -6.54 12.85 -3.31
N THR A 193 -7.13 13.97 -3.71
CA THR A 193 -8.45 14.01 -4.34
C THR A 193 -8.43 13.37 -5.74
N GLN A 194 -7.36 13.54 -6.51
CA GLN A 194 -7.23 12.98 -7.86
C GLN A 194 -7.06 11.47 -7.87
N LEU A 195 -6.31 10.88 -6.96
CA LEU A 195 -6.19 9.43 -6.82
C LEU A 195 -7.53 8.81 -6.42
N THR A 196 -8.27 9.46 -5.54
CA THR A 196 -9.60 9.02 -5.11
C THR A 196 -10.63 9.14 -6.24
N GLU A 197 -10.56 10.18 -7.07
CA GLU A 197 -11.43 10.38 -8.23
C GLU A 197 -11.07 9.47 -9.40
N HIS A 198 -9.80 9.15 -9.62
CA HIS A 198 -9.39 8.18 -10.62
C HIS A 198 -10.02 6.81 -10.35
N PHE A 199 -10.02 6.35 -9.10
CA PHE A 199 -10.70 5.12 -8.70
C PHE A 199 -12.24 5.19 -8.82
N ARG A 200 -12.84 6.37 -8.69
CA ARG A 200 -14.30 6.58 -8.93
C ARG A 200 -14.69 6.49 -10.38
N ARG A 201 -13.86 6.99 -11.29
CA ARG A 201 -14.14 7.00 -12.74
C ARG A 201 -13.94 5.65 -13.41
N SER A 202 -13.15 4.76 -12.81
CA SER A 202 -12.93 3.40 -13.33
C SER A 202 -14.06 2.40 -13.05
N GLY A 203 -15.23 2.85 -12.61
CA GLY A 203 -16.49 2.12 -12.73
C GLY A 203 -16.76 1.00 -11.73
N ASN A 204 -16.29 1.09 -10.49
CA ASN A 204 -16.77 0.22 -9.42
C ASN A 204 -17.65 1.02 -8.45
N SER A 205 -18.96 0.76 -8.51
CA SER A 205 -19.97 1.31 -7.60
C SER A 205 -19.65 0.96 -6.15
N LEU A 206 -19.38 1.98 -5.34
CA LEU A 206 -19.25 1.87 -3.90
C LEU A 206 -20.61 1.54 -3.28
N GLY A 207 -20.75 0.35 -2.71
CA GLY A 207 -21.82 0.09 -1.75
C GLY A 207 -21.65 1.05 -0.56
N GLN A 208 -22.72 1.76 -0.25
CA GLN A 208 -22.83 2.66 0.90
C GLN A 208 -22.48 1.89 2.19
N ALA A 209 -21.36 2.22 2.81
CA ALA A 209 -21.03 1.81 4.17
C ALA A 209 -21.27 3.00 5.11
N ALA A 210 -22.19 2.78 6.03
CA ALA A 210 -22.61 3.72 7.05
C ALA A 210 -21.45 4.18 7.94
N SER A 211 -21.49 5.45 8.32
CA SER A 211 -20.60 6.08 9.30
C SER A 211 -20.68 5.39 10.66
N PRO A 212 -19.58 5.04 11.33
CA PRO A 212 -19.62 4.65 12.72
C PRO A 212 -19.60 5.90 13.60
N GLN A 213 -20.60 6.00 14.46
CA GLN A 213 -20.62 6.96 15.58
C GLN A 213 -19.51 6.62 16.56
N VAL A 214 -18.85 7.70 17.02
CA VAL A 214 -17.95 7.69 18.18
C VAL A 214 -18.79 7.42 19.44
N GLN A 215 -18.45 6.39 20.16
CA GLN A 215 -18.83 6.27 21.59
C GLN A 215 -17.57 6.00 22.42
N ALA A 216 -17.53 6.70 23.53
CA ALA A 216 -16.45 6.85 24.49
C ALA A 216 -15.89 5.53 25.05
#